data_82cb5533f2209f958f2318c55c8dfa06
#
_entry.id   82cb5533f2209f958f2318c55c8dfa06
#
_cell.length_a   1.000
_cell.length_b   1.000
_cell.length_c   1.000
_cell.angle_alpha   90.00
_cell.angle_beta   90.00
_cell.angle_gamma   90.00
#
_symmetry.space_group_name_H-M   'P 1'
#
loop_
_entity.id
_entity.type
_entity.pdbx_description
1 polymer ?
#
loop_
_entity_poly.entity_id
_entity_poly.type
_entity_poly.pdbx_seq_one_letter_code
_entity_poly.pdbx_strand_id
1 'polypeptide(L)'
;AYIADVVPAERQQRAYVLQSWAINFGYAIGPIVANQLVKISYSLMFYVEAAVMIAVTILLIAFFREVRHLGITVSVPSAVRHEDECSVTHAEFAGIERPNHSDAAPAASVKGAMSRNWRRVLTDTPFLGFSLLMFGYFLVYFQSTSGLPIAMTDLGLGLGEYSVLLTINGGMLCLLQIPAMKLFARMGNSRVLVMGLAVTVIGYAVQAAAHSWGGFALAVVLWTLGELGTFPIATTTVAAMAPASARGTYQGVYNVVWSASIALAPLIGGWTISNFGGRTLWIACTVVLIAVTLGLKLTKGSRDRAMARSLHDSL
;
A
#
# COMPACT_ATOMS: atom_id res chain seq x y z
N ALA A 1 -5.18 3.58 -10.88
CA ALA A 1 -5.67 4.37 -12.01
C ALA A 1 -5.49 3.59 -13.32
N TYR A 2 -4.28 3.39 -13.85
CA TYR A 2 -4.05 2.81 -15.19
C TYR A 2 -4.74 1.42 -15.39
N ILE A 3 -4.63 0.50 -14.44
CA ILE A 3 -5.27 -0.83 -14.51
C ILE A 3 -6.80 -0.69 -14.59
N ALA A 4 -7.38 0.24 -13.83
CA ALA A 4 -8.83 0.47 -13.84
C ALA A 4 -9.32 1.07 -15.15
N ASP A 5 -8.47 1.83 -15.84
CA ASP A 5 -8.83 2.56 -17.06
C ASP A 5 -8.63 1.71 -18.34
N VAL A 6 -7.64 0.80 -18.33
CA VAL A 6 -7.24 0.03 -19.51
C VAL A 6 -7.75 -1.41 -19.50
N VAL A 7 -7.89 -2.02 -18.30
CA VAL A 7 -8.29 -3.43 -18.19
C VAL A 7 -9.81 -3.56 -18.06
N PRO A 8 -10.47 -4.40 -18.92
CA PRO A 8 -11.90 -4.66 -18.79
C PRO A 8 -12.29 -5.12 -17.38
N ALA A 9 -13.43 -4.66 -16.88
CA ALA A 9 -13.90 -4.89 -15.50
C ALA A 9 -13.81 -6.37 -15.07
N GLU A 10 -14.10 -7.30 -15.99
CA GLU A 10 -14.04 -8.75 -15.76
C GLU A 10 -12.64 -9.28 -15.48
N ARG A 11 -11.60 -8.59 -15.94
CA ARG A 11 -10.19 -8.97 -15.81
C ARG A 11 -9.42 -8.12 -14.80
N GLN A 12 -9.99 -7.03 -14.29
CA GLN A 12 -9.33 -6.13 -13.34
C GLN A 12 -8.86 -6.84 -12.08
N GLN A 13 -9.69 -7.74 -11.53
CA GLN A 13 -9.31 -8.52 -10.36
C GLN A 13 -8.02 -9.34 -10.58
N ARG A 14 -7.90 -9.96 -11.76
CA ARG A 14 -6.68 -10.73 -12.12
C ARG A 14 -5.45 -9.82 -12.25
N ALA A 15 -5.63 -8.64 -12.85
CA ALA A 15 -4.54 -7.67 -13.00
C ALA A 15 -4.03 -7.17 -11.64
N TYR A 16 -4.92 -6.85 -10.71
CA TYR A 16 -4.53 -6.45 -9.35
C TYR A 16 -3.85 -7.58 -8.55
N VAL A 17 -4.33 -8.82 -8.71
CA VAL A 17 -3.68 -9.99 -8.09
C VAL A 17 -2.28 -10.17 -8.65
N LEU A 18 -2.09 -10.05 -9.97
CA LEU A 18 -0.78 -10.17 -10.60
C LEU A 18 0.17 -9.05 -10.15
N GLN A 19 -0.32 -7.81 -10.06
CA GLN A 19 0.45 -6.69 -9.52
C GLN A 19 0.90 -6.94 -8.08
N SER A 20 -0.01 -7.37 -7.21
CA SER A 20 0.33 -7.69 -5.82
C SER A 20 1.34 -8.83 -5.73
N TRP A 21 1.19 -9.85 -6.56
CA TRP A 21 2.11 -10.97 -6.63
C TRP A 21 3.51 -10.52 -7.08
N ALA A 22 3.60 -9.67 -8.10
CA ALA A 22 4.87 -9.13 -8.58
C ALA A 22 5.60 -8.31 -7.51
N ILE A 23 4.87 -7.50 -6.75
CA ILE A 23 5.42 -6.73 -5.62
C ILE A 23 5.99 -7.67 -4.56
N ASN A 24 5.22 -8.67 -4.12
CA ASN A 24 5.64 -9.62 -3.10
C ASN A 24 6.83 -10.48 -3.57
N PHE A 25 6.85 -10.84 -4.85
CA PHE A 25 7.98 -11.55 -5.47
C PHE A 25 9.26 -10.70 -5.44
N GLY A 26 9.16 -9.40 -5.72
CA GLY A 26 10.26 -8.46 -5.56
C GLY A 26 10.77 -8.39 -4.12
N TYR A 27 9.86 -8.33 -3.14
CA TYR A 27 10.22 -8.38 -1.72
C TYR A 27 10.85 -9.71 -1.30
N ALA A 28 10.49 -10.83 -1.93
CA ALA A 28 11.09 -12.14 -1.64
C ALA A 28 12.53 -12.27 -2.17
N ILE A 29 12.80 -11.77 -3.38
CA ILE A 29 14.09 -11.96 -4.06
C ILE A 29 15.05 -10.80 -3.80
N GLY A 30 14.54 -9.56 -3.76
CA GLY A 30 15.34 -8.34 -3.66
C GLY A 30 16.37 -8.35 -2.56
N PRO A 31 16.01 -8.67 -1.30
CA PRO A 31 16.95 -8.67 -0.18
C PRO A 31 18.09 -9.68 -0.32
N ILE A 32 17.82 -10.88 -0.87
CA ILE A 32 18.89 -11.87 -1.12
C ILE A 32 19.85 -11.36 -2.18
N VAL A 33 19.34 -10.85 -3.30
CA VAL A 33 20.16 -10.30 -4.38
C VAL A 33 20.99 -9.14 -3.87
N ALA A 34 20.36 -8.19 -3.16
CA ALA A 34 21.05 -7.05 -2.56
C ALA A 34 22.18 -7.49 -1.60
N ASN A 35 21.92 -8.47 -0.74
CA ASN A 35 22.93 -8.99 0.18
C ASN A 35 24.11 -9.64 -0.55
N GLN A 36 23.89 -10.34 -1.67
CA GLN A 36 25.00 -10.92 -2.44
C GLN A 36 25.82 -9.82 -3.15
N LEU A 37 25.16 -8.82 -3.70
CA LEU A 37 25.84 -7.69 -4.35
C LEU A 37 26.69 -6.87 -3.36
N VAL A 38 26.16 -6.62 -2.17
CA VAL A 38 26.89 -5.90 -1.10
C VAL A 38 28.16 -6.64 -0.67
N LYS A 39 28.15 -7.98 -0.66
CA LYS A 39 29.35 -8.78 -0.35
C LYS A 39 30.47 -8.60 -1.38
N ILE A 40 30.13 -8.25 -2.62
CA ILE A 40 31.11 -7.98 -3.68
C ILE A 40 31.54 -6.52 -3.59
N SER A 41 30.60 -5.58 -3.65
CA SER A 41 30.83 -4.15 -3.49
C SER A 41 29.52 -3.40 -3.24
N TYR A 42 29.52 -2.43 -2.32
CA TYR A 42 28.40 -1.50 -2.14
C TYR A 42 28.07 -0.73 -3.43
N SER A 43 29.09 -0.31 -4.18
CA SER A 43 28.90 0.42 -5.45
C SER A 43 28.21 -0.44 -6.50
N LEU A 44 28.48 -1.75 -6.53
CA LEU A 44 27.86 -2.67 -7.48
C LEU A 44 26.33 -2.75 -7.29
N MET A 45 25.85 -2.69 -6.06
CA MET A 45 24.43 -2.67 -5.76
C MET A 45 23.73 -1.47 -6.45
N PHE A 46 24.31 -0.27 -6.34
CA PHE A 46 23.76 0.93 -6.96
C PHE A 46 23.84 0.89 -8.51
N TYR A 47 24.91 0.33 -9.08
CA TYR A 47 25.02 0.16 -10.53
C TYR A 47 23.97 -0.81 -11.07
N VAL A 48 23.72 -1.92 -10.37
CA VAL A 48 22.68 -2.89 -10.74
C VAL A 48 21.29 -2.26 -10.63
N GLU A 49 21.03 -1.51 -9.56
CA GLU A 49 19.76 -0.79 -9.40
C GLU A 49 19.54 0.22 -10.54
N ALA A 50 20.55 1.03 -10.85
CA ALA A 50 20.49 1.98 -11.95
C ALA A 50 20.26 1.27 -13.31
N ALA A 51 20.94 0.17 -13.56
CA ALA A 51 20.78 -0.61 -14.78
C ALA A 51 19.35 -1.19 -14.91
N VAL A 52 18.80 -1.72 -13.80
CA VAL A 52 17.40 -2.21 -13.75
C VAL A 52 16.43 -1.08 -14.03
N MET A 53 16.61 0.10 -13.42
CA MET A 53 15.74 1.27 -13.64
C MET A 53 15.78 1.74 -15.10
N ILE A 54 16.98 1.78 -15.72
CA ILE A 54 17.15 2.11 -17.14
C ILE A 54 16.44 1.06 -18.01
N ALA A 55 16.64 -0.23 -17.74
CA ALA A 55 16.02 -1.31 -18.50
C ALA A 55 14.48 -1.25 -18.42
N VAL A 56 13.91 -1.03 -17.22
CA VAL A 56 12.47 -0.85 -17.03
C VAL A 56 11.97 0.38 -17.77
N THR A 57 12.70 1.49 -17.73
CA THR A 57 12.33 2.72 -18.46
C THR A 57 12.31 2.50 -19.97
N ILE A 58 13.33 1.83 -20.53
CA ILE A 58 13.38 1.49 -21.96
C ILE A 58 12.21 0.58 -22.33
N LEU A 59 11.94 -0.44 -21.52
CA LEU A 59 10.84 -1.38 -21.76
C LEU A 59 9.48 -0.69 -21.72
N LEU A 60 9.27 0.24 -20.77
CA LEU A 60 8.05 1.06 -20.72
C LEU A 60 7.91 1.95 -21.95
N ILE A 61 8.98 2.63 -22.37
CA ILE A 61 8.97 3.48 -23.59
C ILE A 61 8.65 2.62 -24.82
N ALA A 62 9.28 1.45 -24.98
CA ALA A 62 9.02 0.53 -26.07
C ALA A 62 7.57 0.07 -26.08
N PHE A 63 7.05 -0.37 -24.90
CA PHE A 63 5.67 -0.81 -24.75
C PHE A 63 4.66 0.29 -25.08
N PHE A 64 4.85 1.51 -24.57
CA PHE A 64 3.94 2.63 -24.88
C PHE A 64 4.01 3.08 -26.34
N ARG A 65 5.17 2.95 -27.00
CA ARG A 65 5.28 3.20 -28.45
C ARG A 65 4.47 2.16 -29.22
N GLU A 66 4.56 0.89 -28.88
CA GLU A 66 3.82 -0.19 -29.53
C GLU A 66 2.31 -0.08 -29.34
N VAL A 67 1.86 0.22 -28.12
CA VAL A 67 0.43 0.47 -27.80
C VAL A 67 -0.11 1.66 -28.60
N ARG A 68 0.67 2.71 -28.80
CA ARG A 68 0.30 3.86 -29.63
C ARG A 68 0.19 3.48 -31.12
N HIS A 69 1.06 2.61 -31.63
CA HIS A 69 0.99 2.09 -33.00
C HIS A 69 -0.22 1.19 -33.25
N LEU A 70 -0.71 0.48 -32.23
CA LEU A 70 -1.91 -0.37 -32.31
C LEU A 70 -3.23 0.42 -32.26
N GLY A 71 -3.19 1.76 -32.23
CA GLY A 71 -4.39 2.61 -32.25
C GLY A 71 -5.27 2.51 -30.99
N ILE A 72 -4.74 1.93 -29.90
CA ILE A 72 -5.41 1.90 -28.61
C ILE A 72 -5.25 3.29 -27.99
N THR A 73 -6.25 4.15 -28.18
CA THR A 73 -6.34 5.45 -27.50
C THR A 73 -6.52 5.18 -26.01
N VAL A 74 -5.40 5.27 -25.27
CA VAL A 74 -5.45 5.34 -23.82
C VAL A 74 -6.11 6.68 -23.49
N SER A 75 -7.34 6.67 -23.02
CA SER A 75 -8.04 7.86 -22.53
C SER A 75 -7.28 8.37 -21.30
N VAL A 76 -6.39 9.32 -21.52
CA VAL A 76 -5.77 10.06 -20.42
C VAL A 76 -6.89 10.89 -19.79
N PRO A 77 -7.18 10.74 -18.47
CA PRO A 77 -8.16 11.57 -17.81
C PRO A 77 -7.84 13.04 -18.05
N SER A 78 -8.83 13.82 -18.46
CA SER A 78 -8.73 15.21 -18.91
C SER A 78 -8.14 16.21 -17.90
N ALA A 79 -7.72 15.74 -16.72
CA ALA A 79 -7.16 16.57 -15.65
C ALA A 79 -5.70 17.01 -15.85
N VAL A 80 -4.98 16.46 -16.86
CA VAL A 80 -3.55 16.78 -17.10
C VAL A 80 -3.34 17.59 -18.38
N ARG A 81 -4.39 17.94 -19.12
CA ARG A 81 -4.27 18.63 -20.41
C ARG A 81 -4.59 20.14 -20.30
N HIS A 82 -4.03 20.84 -19.33
CA HIS A 82 -4.14 22.30 -19.24
C HIS A 82 -2.85 22.95 -18.76
N GLU A 83 -1.77 22.74 -19.47
CA GLU A 83 -0.61 23.65 -19.50
C GLU A 83 0.15 23.29 -20.78
N ASP A 84 -0.10 23.96 -21.87
CA ASP A 84 0.70 24.18 -23.08
C ASP A 84 -0.19 24.24 -24.32
N GLU A 85 -0.98 25.28 -24.45
CA GLU A 85 -1.39 25.79 -25.77
C GLU A 85 -1.44 27.32 -25.75
N CYS A 86 -0.26 27.91 -25.89
CA CYS A 86 -0.13 29.26 -26.39
C CYS A 86 0.51 29.18 -27.78
N SER A 87 -0.25 29.66 -28.79
CA SER A 87 0.14 30.01 -30.16
C SER A 87 0.53 28.85 -31.13
N VAL A 88 -0.21 28.70 -32.18
CA VAL A 88 0.09 29.19 -33.56
C VAL A 88 -1.06 28.87 -34.52
N THR A 89 -1.40 29.87 -35.30
CA THR A 89 -2.41 30.09 -36.33
C THR A 89 -2.37 29.14 -37.54
N HIS A 90 -3.58 28.99 -38.13
CA HIS A 90 -3.94 28.76 -39.53
C HIS A 90 -3.68 27.38 -40.17
N ALA A 91 -4.77 26.66 -40.44
CA ALA A 91 -5.20 26.39 -41.82
C ALA A 91 -6.57 25.67 -41.85
N GLU A 92 -7.44 26.22 -42.59
CA GLU A 92 -8.73 25.77 -43.10
C GLU A 92 -8.62 24.39 -43.78
N PHE A 93 -9.50 23.43 -43.40
CA PHE A 93 -10.12 22.52 -44.39
C PHE A 93 -11.43 21.92 -43.82
N ALA A 94 -12.40 21.81 -44.71
CA ALA A 94 -13.82 21.65 -44.55
C ALA A 94 -14.28 20.30 -43.98
N GLY A 95 -15.40 20.35 -43.21
CA GLY A 95 -16.48 19.37 -43.35
C GLY A 95 -16.37 18.08 -42.57
N ILE A 96 -16.31 18.12 -41.22
CA ILE A 96 -16.82 17.02 -40.38
C ILE A 96 -17.54 17.65 -39.20
N GLU A 97 -18.84 17.40 -39.11
CA GLU A 97 -19.68 17.82 -37.96
C GLU A 97 -19.07 17.33 -36.67
N ARG A 98 -18.69 18.26 -35.80
CA ARG A 98 -18.22 17.99 -34.43
C ARG A 98 -19.43 17.67 -33.58
N PRO A 99 -19.41 16.56 -32.80
CA PRO A 99 -20.40 16.39 -31.73
C PRO A 99 -20.29 17.60 -30.79
N ASN A 100 -21.45 18.14 -30.42
CA ASN A 100 -21.63 19.33 -29.63
C ASN A 100 -20.94 19.20 -28.26
N HIS A 101 -19.82 19.92 -28.06
CA HIS A 101 -19.04 19.97 -26.80
C HIS A 101 -19.71 20.93 -25.81
N SER A 102 -20.95 20.68 -25.40
CA SER A 102 -21.63 21.47 -24.36
C SER A 102 -21.61 20.82 -22.96
N ASP A 103 -20.95 19.67 -22.77
CA ASP A 103 -20.98 18.93 -21.49
C ASP A 103 -19.67 18.92 -20.72
N ALA A 104 -18.71 19.80 -21.04
CA ALA A 104 -17.55 20.02 -20.17
C ALA A 104 -18.01 20.85 -18.95
N ALA A 105 -18.21 20.21 -17.81
CA ALA A 105 -18.54 20.88 -16.57
C ALA A 105 -17.54 22.02 -16.32
N PRO A 106 -17.99 23.26 -16.03
CA PRO A 106 -17.11 24.42 -15.88
C PRO A 106 -16.10 24.18 -14.75
N ALA A 107 -14.85 24.63 -14.93
CA ALA A 107 -13.73 24.42 -13.98
C ALA A 107 -14.07 24.86 -12.54
N ALA A 108 -14.97 25.81 -12.37
CA ALA A 108 -15.53 26.22 -11.08
C ALA A 108 -16.35 25.11 -10.39
N SER A 109 -17.02 24.24 -11.16
CA SER A 109 -17.77 23.08 -10.66
C SER A 109 -16.81 21.99 -10.12
N VAL A 110 -15.68 21.77 -10.80
CA VAL A 110 -14.66 20.79 -10.37
C VAL A 110 -13.97 21.21 -9.07
N LYS A 111 -13.61 22.49 -8.92
CA LYS A 111 -13.02 23.04 -7.68
C LYS A 111 -14.02 22.97 -6.52
N GLY A 112 -15.28 23.24 -6.76
CA GLY A 112 -16.35 23.15 -5.76
C GLY A 112 -16.62 21.70 -5.32
N ALA A 113 -16.57 20.74 -6.24
CA ALA A 113 -16.71 19.31 -5.95
C ALA A 113 -15.51 18.79 -5.15
N MET A 114 -14.28 19.18 -5.51
CA MET A 114 -13.05 18.79 -4.80
C MET A 114 -13.07 19.34 -3.35
N SER A 115 -13.40 20.61 -3.13
CA SER A 115 -13.51 21.21 -1.80
C SER A 115 -14.57 20.50 -0.93
N ARG A 116 -15.70 20.12 -1.52
CA ARG A 116 -16.78 19.38 -0.85
C ARG A 116 -16.33 17.98 -0.43
N ASN A 117 -15.59 17.28 -1.29
CA ASN A 117 -15.06 15.95 -1.00
C ASN A 117 -14.02 15.98 0.13
N TRP A 118 -13.13 16.99 0.16
CA TRP A 118 -12.17 17.18 1.26
C TRP A 118 -12.88 17.41 2.60
N ARG A 119 -13.86 18.32 2.63
CA ARG A 119 -14.64 18.56 3.87
C ARG A 119 -15.35 17.28 4.32
N ARG A 120 -15.94 16.51 3.39
CA ARG A 120 -16.62 15.26 3.71
C ARG A 120 -15.66 14.25 4.36
N VAL A 121 -14.47 14.05 3.80
CA VAL A 121 -13.45 13.15 4.34
C VAL A 121 -13.00 13.58 5.73
N LEU A 122 -12.70 14.89 5.92
CA LEU A 122 -12.22 15.42 7.19
C LEU A 122 -13.29 15.46 8.30
N THR A 123 -14.56 15.27 7.96
CA THR A 123 -15.67 15.19 8.92
C THR A 123 -16.19 13.77 9.13
N ASP A 124 -15.69 12.79 8.35
CA ASP A 124 -16.07 11.38 8.48
C ASP A 124 -15.32 10.72 9.63
N THR A 125 -15.86 10.86 10.84
CA THR A 125 -15.25 10.32 12.06
C THR A 125 -15.00 8.80 12.03
N PRO A 126 -15.87 7.93 11.47
CA PRO A 126 -15.58 6.52 11.29
C PRO A 126 -14.35 6.25 10.41
N PHE A 127 -14.22 6.98 9.31
CA PHE A 127 -13.09 6.84 8.40
C PHE A 127 -11.79 7.36 9.02
N LEU A 128 -11.83 8.55 9.65
CA LEU A 128 -10.65 9.11 10.32
C LEU A 128 -10.20 8.24 11.49
N GLY A 129 -11.13 7.73 12.29
CA GLY A 129 -10.82 6.81 13.37
C GLY A 129 -10.18 5.51 12.86
N PHE A 130 -10.70 4.95 11.76
CA PHE A 130 -10.09 3.80 11.11
C PHE A 130 -8.69 4.12 10.58
N SER A 131 -8.52 5.25 9.91
CA SER A 131 -7.25 5.70 9.34
C SER A 131 -6.20 5.93 10.44
N LEU A 132 -6.58 6.49 11.58
CA LEU A 132 -5.70 6.67 12.73
C LEU A 132 -5.25 5.33 13.34
N LEU A 133 -6.16 4.37 13.47
CA LEU A 133 -5.80 3.02 13.93
C LEU A 133 -4.86 2.34 12.94
N MET A 134 -5.11 2.47 11.63
CA MET A 134 -4.21 1.93 10.61
C MET A 134 -2.86 2.66 10.57
N PHE A 135 -2.81 3.95 10.91
CA PHE A 135 -1.54 4.65 11.10
C PHE A 135 -0.68 3.99 12.18
N GLY A 136 -1.26 3.68 13.34
CA GLY A 136 -0.58 2.93 14.39
C GLY A 136 -0.07 1.56 13.92
N TYR A 137 -0.89 0.83 13.16
CA TYR A 137 -0.48 -0.45 12.55
C TYR A 137 0.70 -0.26 11.58
N PHE A 138 0.65 0.73 10.69
CA PHE A 138 1.71 0.96 9.71
C PHE A 138 3.01 1.45 10.34
N LEU A 139 2.96 2.27 11.40
CA LEU A 139 4.15 2.63 12.15
C LEU A 139 4.89 1.41 12.70
N VAL A 140 4.13 0.43 13.20
CA VAL A 140 4.70 -0.84 13.67
C VAL A 140 5.17 -1.70 12.49
N TYR A 141 4.38 -1.81 11.43
CA TYR A 141 4.73 -2.58 10.23
C TYR A 141 6.09 -2.16 9.65
N PHE A 142 6.32 -0.85 9.51
CA PHE A 142 7.58 -0.35 8.97
C PHE A 142 8.78 -0.49 9.91
N GLN A 143 8.59 -0.94 11.15
CA GLN A 143 9.72 -1.35 12.00
C GLN A 143 10.40 -2.63 11.48
N SER A 144 9.72 -3.43 10.66
CA SER A 144 10.32 -4.59 9.99
C SER A 144 11.46 -4.20 9.04
N THR A 145 11.40 -3.00 8.45
CA THR A 145 12.42 -2.50 7.51
C THR A 145 13.40 -1.50 8.13
N SER A 146 13.08 -0.93 9.28
CA SER A 146 13.91 0.07 9.96
C SER A 146 14.48 -0.42 11.30
N GLY A 147 13.64 -0.79 12.25
CA GLY A 147 14.04 -1.21 13.58
C GLY A 147 14.61 -2.63 13.65
N LEU A 148 14.05 -3.56 12.83
CA LEU A 148 14.46 -4.97 12.87
C LEU A 148 15.94 -5.18 12.51
N PRO A 149 16.48 -4.62 11.39
CA PRO A 149 17.90 -4.81 11.08
C PRO A 149 18.82 -4.22 12.14
N ILE A 150 18.47 -3.10 12.77
CA ILE A 150 19.25 -2.49 13.84
C ILE A 150 19.26 -3.42 15.06
N ALA A 151 18.09 -3.86 15.52
CA ALA A 151 17.98 -4.74 16.68
C ALA A 151 18.67 -6.11 16.47
N MET A 152 18.69 -6.62 15.25
CA MET A 152 19.41 -7.85 14.91
C MET A 152 20.92 -7.63 14.95
N THR A 153 21.41 -6.49 14.45
CA THR A 153 22.84 -6.14 14.48
C THR A 153 23.34 -6.01 15.92
N ASP A 154 22.56 -5.45 16.83
CA ASP A 154 22.89 -5.35 18.27
C ASP A 154 23.05 -6.74 18.92
N LEU A 155 22.45 -7.77 18.35
CA LEU A 155 22.58 -9.18 18.78
C LEU A 155 23.65 -9.96 17.99
N GLY A 156 24.45 -9.27 17.17
CA GLY A 156 25.51 -9.87 16.35
C GLY A 156 25.00 -10.61 15.11
N LEU A 157 23.73 -10.41 14.73
CA LEU A 157 23.16 -10.98 13.51
C LEU A 157 23.36 -10.00 12.34
N GLY A 158 23.89 -10.48 11.23
CA GLY A 158 24.25 -9.65 10.09
C GLY A 158 23.09 -9.38 9.11
N LEU A 159 23.40 -8.59 8.08
CA LEU A 159 22.45 -8.29 6.99
C LEU A 159 22.02 -9.54 6.22
N GLY A 160 22.84 -10.60 6.19
CA GLY A 160 22.50 -11.87 5.56
C GLY A 160 21.32 -12.55 6.25
N GLU A 161 21.37 -12.67 7.56
CA GLU A 161 20.31 -13.24 8.39
C GLU A 161 19.01 -12.43 8.28
N TYR A 162 19.12 -11.09 8.26
CA TYR A 162 17.97 -10.21 8.04
C TYR A 162 17.35 -10.40 6.64
N SER A 163 18.18 -10.50 5.59
CA SER A 163 17.72 -10.71 4.21
C SER A 163 16.91 -11.99 4.07
N VAL A 164 17.32 -13.08 4.76
CA VAL A 164 16.56 -14.34 4.78
C VAL A 164 15.20 -14.15 5.43
N LEU A 165 15.10 -13.37 6.52
CA LEU A 165 13.80 -13.08 7.15
C LEU A 165 12.84 -12.35 6.22
N LEU A 166 13.31 -11.34 5.48
CA LEU A 166 12.50 -10.64 4.48
C LEU A 166 12.07 -11.56 3.33
N THR A 167 12.95 -12.50 2.94
CA THR A 167 12.62 -13.51 1.94
C THR A 167 11.56 -14.48 2.42
N ILE A 168 11.60 -14.89 3.70
CA ILE A 168 10.54 -15.69 4.32
C ILE A 168 9.22 -14.93 4.25
N ASN A 169 9.19 -13.65 4.64
CA ASN A 169 7.99 -12.82 4.55
C ASN A 169 7.45 -12.74 3.11
N GLY A 170 8.25 -12.28 2.15
CA GLY A 170 7.83 -12.14 0.76
C GLY A 170 7.43 -13.47 0.12
N GLY A 171 8.17 -14.55 0.40
CA GLY A 171 7.86 -15.91 -0.07
C GLY A 171 6.53 -16.43 0.48
N MET A 172 6.27 -16.22 1.77
CA MET A 172 4.99 -16.57 2.39
C MET A 172 3.84 -15.79 1.78
N LEU A 173 3.99 -14.48 1.55
CA LEU A 173 2.97 -13.68 0.90
C LEU A 173 2.70 -14.17 -0.53
N CYS A 174 3.73 -14.46 -1.32
CA CYS A 174 3.56 -15.03 -2.67
C CYS A 174 2.78 -16.34 -2.66
N LEU A 175 3.11 -17.25 -1.75
CA LEU A 175 2.53 -18.59 -1.71
C LEU A 175 1.15 -18.61 -1.06
N LEU A 176 0.96 -17.85 0.03
CA LEU A 176 -0.23 -17.95 0.88
C LEU A 176 -1.30 -16.91 0.57
N GLN A 177 -1.01 -15.82 -0.15
CA GLN A 177 -1.96 -14.73 -0.39
C GLN A 177 -3.22 -15.21 -1.11
N ILE A 178 -3.08 -16.01 -2.17
CA ILE A 178 -4.23 -16.51 -2.94
C ILE A 178 -5.09 -17.49 -2.11
N PRO A 179 -4.54 -18.54 -1.48
CA PRO A 179 -5.33 -19.42 -0.63
C PRO A 179 -5.93 -18.72 0.58
N ALA A 180 -5.21 -17.78 1.21
CA ALA A 180 -5.72 -16.98 2.32
C ALA A 180 -6.95 -16.14 1.90
N MET A 181 -6.89 -15.46 0.75
CA MET A 181 -8.01 -14.68 0.24
C MET A 181 -9.25 -15.53 -0.04
N LYS A 182 -9.08 -16.76 -0.55
CA LYS A 182 -10.21 -17.70 -0.73
C LYS A 182 -10.83 -18.12 0.61
N LEU A 183 -10.00 -18.33 1.63
CA LEU A 183 -10.46 -18.66 2.97
C LEU A 183 -11.21 -17.47 3.60
N PHE A 184 -10.65 -16.26 3.48
CA PHE A 184 -11.21 -15.03 4.04
C PHE A 184 -12.49 -14.59 3.35
N ALA A 185 -12.70 -14.92 2.07
CA ALA A 185 -13.93 -14.61 1.35
C ALA A 185 -15.20 -15.19 2.00
N ARG A 186 -15.06 -16.23 2.83
CA ARG A 186 -16.15 -16.85 3.60
C ARG A 186 -16.38 -16.16 4.95
N MET A 187 -15.55 -15.20 5.31
CA MET A 187 -15.58 -14.50 6.60
C MET A 187 -15.88 -13.01 6.39
N GLY A 188 -16.53 -12.38 7.34
CA GLY A 188 -16.75 -10.94 7.29
C GLY A 188 -15.44 -10.15 7.48
N ASN A 189 -15.24 -9.09 6.69
CA ASN A 189 -14.02 -8.28 6.65
C ASN A 189 -13.53 -7.83 8.04
N SER A 190 -14.45 -7.35 8.91
CA SER A 190 -14.11 -6.93 10.27
C SER A 190 -13.55 -8.08 11.13
N ARG A 191 -14.04 -9.32 10.92
CA ARG A 191 -13.52 -10.48 11.64
C ARG A 191 -12.11 -10.85 11.18
N VAL A 192 -11.89 -10.91 9.87
CA VAL A 192 -10.57 -11.21 9.29
C VAL A 192 -9.53 -10.18 9.73
N LEU A 193 -9.88 -8.89 9.70
CA LEU A 193 -9.00 -7.80 10.11
C LEU A 193 -8.58 -7.93 11.59
N VAL A 194 -9.54 -8.18 12.49
CA VAL A 194 -9.23 -8.34 13.92
C VAL A 194 -8.42 -9.62 14.19
N MET A 195 -8.73 -10.72 13.50
CA MET A 195 -7.95 -11.97 13.61
C MET A 195 -6.52 -11.80 13.09
N GLY A 196 -6.36 -11.16 11.92
CA GLY A 196 -5.04 -10.88 11.35
C GLY A 196 -4.19 -10.04 12.31
N LEU A 197 -4.76 -8.97 12.86
CA LEU A 197 -4.07 -8.13 13.84
C LEU A 197 -3.75 -8.89 15.14
N ALA A 198 -4.65 -9.77 15.63
CA ALA A 198 -4.36 -10.56 16.80
C ALA A 198 -3.17 -11.51 16.60
N VAL A 199 -3.05 -12.12 15.40
CA VAL A 199 -1.89 -12.93 15.04
C VAL A 199 -0.63 -12.06 14.93
N THR A 200 -0.74 -10.85 14.37
CA THR A 200 0.37 -9.88 14.32
C THR A 200 0.84 -9.50 15.74
N VAL A 201 -0.08 -9.25 16.68
CA VAL A 201 0.26 -8.99 18.10
C VAL A 201 1.11 -10.12 18.67
N ILE A 202 0.71 -11.38 18.45
CA ILE A 202 1.47 -12.54 18.92
C ILE A 202 2.86 -12.56 18.27
N GLY A 203 2.96 -12.30 16.97
CA GLY A 203 4.24 -12.22 16.26
C GLY A 203 5.19 -11.18 16.86
N TYR A 204 4.72 -9.97 17.14
CA TYR A 204 5.54 -8.92 17.76
C TYR A 204 5.84 -9.20 19.24
N ALA A 205 4.96 -9.87 19.97
CA ALA A 205 5.27 -10.34 21.32
C ALA A 205 6.38 -11.39 21.34
N VAL A 206 6.37 -12.33 20.39
CA VAL A 206 7.46 -13.29 20.18
C VAL A 206 8.75 -12.56 19.80
N GLN A 207 8.67 -11.55 18.94
CA GLN A 207 9.82 -10.73 18.54
C GLN A 207 10.44 -9.98 19.73
N ALA A 208 9.64 -9.48 20.67
CA ALA A 208 10.10 -8.85 21.89
C ALA A 208 10.86 -9.81 22.85
N ALA A 209 10.57 -11.12 22.73
CA ALA A 209 11.23 -12.17 23.50
C ALA A 209 12.36 -12.86 22.72
N ALA A 210 12.56 -12.51 21.42
CA ALA A 210 13.57 -13.16 20.59
C ALA A 210 14.99 -12.72 20.95
N HIS A 211 15.88 -13.71 21.10
CA HIS A 211 17.33 -13.50 21.34
C HIS A 211 18.18 -14.26 20.32
N SER A 212 17.57 -14.89 19.33
CA SER A 212 18.25 -15.66 18.31
C SER A 212 17.57 -15.50 16.97
N TRP A 213 18.28 -15.81 15.90
CA TRP A 213 17.72 -15.78 14.54
C TRP A 213 16.42 -16.62 14.43
N GLY A 214 16.38 -17.81 15.02
CA GLY A 214 15.17 -18.65 15.01
C GLY A 214 13.97 -18.01 15.70
N GLY A 215 14.19 -17.25 16.77
CA GLY A 215 13.14 -16.46 17.43
C GLY A 215 12.59 -15.37 16.53
N PHE A 216 13.45 -14.62 15.82
CA PHE A 216 13.03 -13.64 14.83
C PHE A 216 12.33 -14.28 13.64
N ALA A 217 12.80 -15.44 13.16
CA ALA A 217 12.14 -16.16 12.07
C ALA A 217 10.73 -16.60 12.46
N LEU A 218 10.52 -17.13 13.66
CA LEU A 218 9.20 -17.47 14.17
C LEU A 218 8.30 -16.22 14.26
N ALA A 219 8.83 -15.11 14.76
CA ALA A 219 8.10 -13.86 14.82
C ALA A 219 7.68 -13.38 13.44
N VAL A 220 8.59 -13.40 12.46
CA VAL A 220 8.31 -13.06 11.06
C VAL A 220 7.21 -13.93 10.46
N VAL A 221 7.26 -15.23 10.66
CA VAL A 221 6.21 -16.16 10.20
C VAL A 221 4.86 -15.77 10.78
N LEU A 222 4.79 -15.51 12.09
CA LEU A 222 3.55 -15.16 12.77
C LEU A 222 2.97 -13.83 12.28
N TRP A 223 3.77 -12.75 12.26
CA TRP A 223 3.21 -11.47 11.83
C TRP A 223 2.93 -11.45 10.32
N THR A 224 3.62 -12.23 9.49
CA THR A 224 3.29 -12.39 8.06
C THR A 224 1.92 -13.07 7.88
N LEU A 225 1.60 -14.09 8.69
CA LEU A 225 0.26 -14.68 8.68
C LEU A 225 -0.82 -13.65 9.04
N GLY A 226 -0.52 -12.77 9.98
CA GLY A 226 -1.42 -11.66 10.34
C GLY A 226 -1.56 -10.64 9.20
N GLU A 227 -0.48 -10.33 8.50
CA GLU A 227 -0.44 -9.41 7.36
C GLU A 227 -1.37 -9.85 6.23
N LEU A 228 -1.44 -11.16 5.92
CA LEU A 228 -2.35 -11.72 4.92
C LEU A 228 -3.82 -11.32 5.15
N GLY A 229 -4.24 -11.22 6.41
CA GLY A 229 -5.61 -10.83 6.77
C GLY A 229 -5.79 -9.32 7.00
N THR A 230 -4.70 -8.57 7.18
CA THR A 230 -4.80 -7.15 7.56
C THR A 230 -4.75 -6.22 6.35
N PHE A 231 -3.73 -6.34 5.52
CA PHE A 231 -3.45 -5.41 4.43
C PHE A 231 -4.55 -5.35 3.36
N PRO A 232 -4.96 -6.49 2.73
CA PRO A 232 -5.98 -6.45 1.69
C PRO A 232 -7.34 -6.00 2.24
N ILE A 233 -7.67 -6.44 3.46
CA ILE A 233 -8.95 -6.12 4.08
C ILE A 233 -9.03 -4.65 4.52
N ALA A 234 -7.92 -4.07 4.99
CA ALA A 234 -7.88 -2.64 5.32
C ALA A 234 -8.16 -1.77 4.09
N THR A 235 -7.52 -2.07 2.97
CA THR A 235 -7.71 -1.33 1.70
C THR A 235 -9.14 -1.45 1.17
N THR A 236 -9.72 -2.66 1.21
CA THR A 236 -11.11 -2.88 0.80
C THR A 236 -12.10 -2.20 1.75
N THR A 237 -11.79 -2.13 3.05
CA THR A 237 -12.61 -1.42 4.05
C THR A 237 -12.65 0.08 3.74
N VAL A 238 -11.50 0.71 3.41
CA VAL A 238 -11.45 2.13 2.99
C VAL A 238 -12.30 2.35 1.74
N ALA A 239 -12.16 1.48 0.74
CA ALA A 239 -12.95 1.58 -0.50
C ALA A 239 -14.46 1.44 -0.26
N ALA A 240 -14.87 0.56 0.68
CA ALA A 240 -16.26 0.35 1.04
C ALA A 240 -16.87 1.49 1.89
N MET A 241 -16.05 2.21 2.66
CA MET A 241 -16.50 3.40 3.42
C MET A 241 -16.62 4.63 2.53
N ALA A 242 -15.93 4.67 1.39
CA ALA A 242 -15.86 5.80 0.51
C ALA A 242 -17.08 5.92 -0.42
N PRO A 243 -17.84 7.03 -0.41
CA PRO A 243 -18.89 7.27 -1.40
C PRO A 243 -18.31 7.28 -2.82
N ALA A 244 -19.10 6.84 -3.82
CA ALA A 244 -18.66 6.73 -5.20
C ALA A 244 -18.01 8.04 -5.73
N SER A 245 -18.59 9.19 -5.41
CA SER A 245 -18.10 10.53 -5.82
C SER A 245 -16.81 10.98 -5.13
N ALA A 246 -16.39 10.34 -4.03
CA ALA A 246 -15.25 10.77 -3.22
C ALA A 246 -14.17 9.66 -3.02
N ARG A 247 -14.30 8.51 -3.69
CA ARG A 247 -13.38 7.36 -3.53
C ARG A 247 -11.91 7.74 -3.66
N GLY A 248 -11.58 8.56 -4.67
CA GLY A 248 -10.19 9.03 -4.86
C GLY A 248 -9.67 9.84 -3.68
N THR A 249 -10.51 10.69 -3.08
CA THR A 249 -10.11 11.52 -1.93
C THR A 249 -9.88 10.65 -0.67
N TYR A 250 -10.76 9.67 -0.41
CA TYR A 250 -10.58 8.72 0.71
C TYR A 250 -9.31 7.90 0.56
N GLN A 251 -9.06 7.34 -0.62
CA GLN A 251 -7.83 6.60 -0.91
C GLN A 251 -6.59 7.49 -0.81
N GLY A 252 -6.70 8.75 -1.28
CA GLY A 252 -5.62 9.74 -1.16
C GLY A 252 -5.24 10.00 0.30
N VAL A 253 -6.20 10.24 1.18
CA VAL A 253 -5.95 10.43 2.62
C VAL A 253 -5.35 9.17 3.25
N TYR A 254 -5.86 7.99 2.89
CA TYR A 254 -5.29 6.73 3.38
C TYR A 254 -3.84 6.51 2.91
N ASN A 255 -3.50 6.91 1.68
CA ASN A 255 -2.13 6.86 1.18
C ASN A 255 -1.22 7.87 1.90
N VAL A 256 -1.74 9.05 2.31
CA VAL A 256 -0.98 9.98 3.17
C VAL A 256 -0.65 9.33 4.51
N VAL A 257 -1.59 8.62 5.12
CA VAL A 257 -1.37 7.86 6.37
C VAL A 257 -0.27 6.82 6.19
N TRP A 258 -0.30 6.07 5.09
CA TRP A 258 0.75 5.11 4.72
C TRP A 258 2.11 5.78 4.58
N SER A 259 2.20 6.85 3.77
CA SER A 259 3.45 7.57 3.50
C SER A 259 4.03 8.25 4.75
N ALA A 260 3.17 8.81 5.59
CA ALA A 260 3.58 9.39 6.88
C ALA A 260 4.18 8.31 7.79
N SER A 261 3.61 7.09 7.79
CA SER A 261 4.14 5.98 8.57
C SER A 261 5.53 5.54 8.09
N ILE A 262 5.76 5.48 6.76
CA ILE A 262 7.08 5.19 6.18
C ILE A 262 8.12 6.20 6.66
N ALA A 263 7.77 7.49 6.66
CA ALA A 263 8.68 8.56 7.05
C ALA A 263 8.97 8.58 8.56
N LEU A 264 7.97 8.31 9.39
CA LEU A 264 8.09 8.44 10.85
C LEU A 264 8.61 7.16 11.52
N ALA A 265 8.35 5.98 10.96
CA ALA A 265 8.76 4.72 11.58
C ALA A 265 10.28 4.62 11.83
N PRO A 266 11.19 4.96 10.89
CA PRO A 266 12.61 4.92 11.13
C PRO A 266 13.06 5.90 12.24
N LEU A 267 12.46 7.08 12.31
CA LEU A 267 12.77 8.09 13.33
C LEU A 267 12.39 7.60 14.73
N ILE A 268 11.16 7.09 14.87
CA ILE A 268 10.64 6.56 16.13
C ILE A 268 11.43 5.31 16.54
N GLY A 269 11.64 4.39 15.61
CA GLY A 269 12.36 3.14 15.87
C GLY A 269 13.81 3.36 16.25
N GLY A 270 14.53 4.19 15.48
CA GLY A 270 15.92 4.52 15.75
C GLY A 270 16.08 5.23 17.09
N TRP A 271 15.24 6.23 17.37
CA TRP A 271 15.24 6.93 18.66
C TRP A 271 14.97 5.98 19.83
N THR A 272 13.95 5.10 19.69
CA THR A 272 13.61 4.14 20.76
C THR A 272 14.74 3.15 21.01
N ILE A 273 15.35 2.61 19.95
CA ILE A 273 16.46 1.65 20.11
C ILE A 273 17.66 2.32 20.75
N SER A 274 18.02 3.52 20.30
CA SER A 274 19.21 4.25 20.82
C SER A 274 19.10 4.62 22.29
N ASN A 275 17.88 4.90 22.79
CA ASN A 275 17.68 5.33 24.18
C ASN A 275 17.25 4.20 25.12
N PHE A 276 16.52 3.18 24.63
CA PHE A 276 15.88 2.16 25.46
C PHE A 276 16.16 0.73 25.01
N GLY A 277 16.88 0.54 23.90
CA GLY A 277 17.20 -0.76 23.34
C GLY A 277 16.10 -1.40 22.47
N GLY A 278 16.50 -2.37 21.65
CA GLY A 278 15.60 -3.00 20.68
C GLY A 278 14.42 -3.73 21.31
N ARG A 279 14.61 -4.38 22.47
CA ARG A 279 13.51 -5.08 23.17
C ARG A 279 12.37 -4.12 23.55
N THR A 280 12.70 -2.92 23.99
CA THR A 280 11.70 -1.90 24.35
C THR A 280 10.89 -1.47 23.14
N LEU A 281 11.51 -1.34 21.97
CA LEU A 281 10.81 -1.08 20.71
C LEU A 281 9.75 -2.15 20.42
N TRP A 282 10.09 -3.44 20.55
CA TRP A 282 9.15 -4.53 20.24
C TRP A 282 8.01 -4.64 21.25
N ILE A 283 8.29 -4.35 22.53
CA ILE A 283 7.24 -4.25 23.54
C ILE A 283 6.29 -3.10 23.20
N ALA A 284 6.81 -1.91 22.88
CA ALA A 284 6.01 -0.76 22.48
C ALA A 284 5.16 -1.07 21.23
N CYS A 285 5.75 -1.70 20.22
CA CYS A 285 5.04 -2.16 19.02
C CYS A 285 3.89 -3.11 19.37
N THR A 286 4.13 -4.07 20.27
CA THR A 286 3.11 -5.01 20.74
C THR A 286 1.96 -4.28 21.44
N VAL A 287 2.25 -3.33 22.32
CA VAL A 287 1.24 -2.51 23.02
C VAL A 287 0.42 -1.68 22.02
N VAL A 288 1.07 -1.03 21.05
CA VAL A 288 0.37 -0.28 19.98
C VAL A 288 -0.56 -1.20 19.19
N LEU A 289 -0.10 -2.39 18.79
CA LEU A 289 -0.92 -3.35 18.06
C LEU A 289 -2.12 -3.86 18.86
N ILE A 290 -1.96 -4.07 20.18
CA ILE A 290 -3.07 -4.41 21.07
C ILE A 290 -4.09 -3.27 21.07
N ALA A 291 -3.64 -2.03 21.24
CA ALA A 291 -4.52 -0.85 21.23
C ALA A 291 -5.26 -0.72 19.88
N VAL A 292 -4.57 -0.91 18.75
CA VAL A 292 -5.16 -0.91 17.40
C VAL A 292 -6.20 -2.01 17.27
N THR A 293 -5.89 -3.24 17.70
CA THR A 293 -6.80 -4.40 17.61
C THR A 293 -8.06 -4.15 18.42
N LEU A 294 -7.93 -3.66 19.66
CA LEU A 294 -9.06 -3.30 20.52
C LEU A 294 -9.87 -2.15 19.92
N GLY A 295 -9.22 -1.09 19.45
CA GLY A 295 -9.84 0.04 18.78
C GLY A 295 -10.67 -0.38 17.56
N LEU A 296 -10.14 -1.27 16.72
CA LEU A 296 -10.88 -1.82 15.59
C LEU A 296 -12.05 -2.71 16.00
N LYS A 297 -11.92 -3.47 17.08
CA LYS A 297 -13.03 -4.27 17.64
C LYS A 297 -14.15 -3.36 18.15
N LEU A 298 -13.82 -2.34 18.94
CA LEU A 298 -14.77 -1.39 19.53
C LEU A 298 -15.48 -0.53 18.47
N THR A 299 -14.76 -0.10 17.43
CA THR A 299 -15.31 0.76 16.37
C THR A 299 -16.01 -0.03 15.25
N LYS A 300 -16.13 -1.36 15.34
CA LYS A 300 -16.75 -2.20 14.31
C LYS A 300 -18.13 -1.69 13.89
N GLY A 301 -19.03 -1.45 14.84
CA GLY A 301 -20.40 -1.01 14.54
C GLY A 301 -20.47 0.36 13.84
N SER A 302 -19.52 1.26 14.13
CA SER A 302 -19.42 2.55 13.46
C SER A 302 -18.96 2.40 11.99
N ARG A 303 -17.99 1.52 11.73
CA ARG A 303 -17.51 1.20 10.37
C ARG A 303 -18.60 0.51 9.54
N ASP A 304 -19.29 -0.49 10.12
CA ASP A 304 -20.35 -1.22 9.42
C ASP A 304 -21.48 -0.27 9.01
N ARG A 305 -21.84 0.70 9.86
CA ARG A 305 -22.81 1.76 9.52
C ARG A 305 -22.30 2.72 8.42
N ALA A 306 -21.01 3.07 8.43
CA ALA A 306 -20.43 3.92 7.41
C ALA A 306 -20.41 3.22 6.03
N MET A 307 -20.06 1.94 5.99
CA MET A 307 -20.12 1.13 4.77
C MET A 307 -21.55 0.99 4.23
N ALA A 308 -22.54 0.76 5.10
CA ALA A 308 -23.95 0.69 4.70
C ALA A 308 -24.46 2.00 4.10
N ARG A 309 -24.08 3.16 4.68
CA ARG A 309 -24.42 4.50 4.14
C ARG A 309 -23.80 4.72 2.75
N SER A 310 -22.52 4.36 2.58
CA SER A 310 -21.83 4.50 1.28
C SER A 310 -22.50 3.68 0.17
N LEU A 311 -22.99 2.47 0.48
CA LEU A 311 -23.75 1.65 -0.43
C LEU A 311 -25.09 2.30 -0.84
N HIS A 312 -25.79 2.90 0.10
CA HIS A 312 -27.07 3.59 -0.16
C HIS A 312 -26.89 4.85 -1.02
N ASP A 313 -25.80 5.60 -0.80
CA ASP A 313 -25.44 6.79 -1.61
C ASP A 313 -25.04 6.43 -3.07
N SER A 314 -24.82 5.15 -3.38
CA SER A 314 -24.39 4.68 -4.71
C SER A 314 -25.52 4.04 -5.54
N LEU A 315 -26.69 3.83 -4.95
CA LEU A 315 -27.94 3.38 -5.59
C LEU A 315 -28.83 4.57 -5.97
#